data_8879f6fdec58da2f303e105b9dcf9260
#
_entry.id   8879f6fdec58da2f303e105b9dcf9260
#
_cell.length_a   1.000
_cell.length_b   1.000
_cell.length_c   1.000
_cell.angle_alpha   90.00
_cell.angle_beta   90.00
_cell.angle_gamma   90.00
#
_symmetry.space_group_name_H-M   'P 1'
#
loop_
_entity.id
_entity.type
_entity.pdbx_description
1 polymer ?
#
loop_
_entity_poly.entity_id
_entity_poly.type
_entity_poly.pdbx_seq_one_letter_code
_entity_poly.pdbx_strand_id
1 'polypeptide(L)'
;MSGETIIAVVGNLTGDPELKFTPSGAAVANFTIASTPRTFDKQTNEWKDGDTLFLRCSIWREAAENVAESLTKGTRVIAQGRLVQRSYDKDGEKRTVVELQVEEVGPSLKYATAKVTRSTKGNATSSGGFNRRTPANTGDYGQAPASDPWTTSTEGASGAPF
;
A
#
# COMPACT_ATOMS: atom_id res chain seq x y z
N MET A 1 -6.25 -6.37 24.09
CA MET A 1 -5.59 -5.11 23.64
C MET A 1 -4.10 -5.35 23.65
N SER A 2 -3.48 -5.30 22.51
CA SER A 2 -2.06 -5.67 22.39
C SER A 2 -1.09 -4.54 22.79
N GLY A 3 -1.56 -3.34 23.07
CA GLY A 3 -0.72 -2.20 23.49
C GLY A 3 0.43 -1.86 22.53
N GLU A 4 0.28 -2.24 21.27
CA GLU A 4 1.30 -2.01 20.24
C GLU A 4 1.36 -0.54 19.84
N THR A 5 2.57 -0.03 19.59
CA THR A 5 2.77 1.33 19.09
C THR A 5 2.64 1.35 17.58
N ILE A 6 1.50 1.75 17.07
CA ILE A 6 1.23 1.89 15.65
C ILE A 6 1.63 3.30 15.21
N ILE A 7 2.44 3.38 14.16
CA ILE A 7 2.84 4.65 13.54
C ILE A 7 2.66 4.61 12.04
N ALA A 8 2.49 5.79 11.45
CA ALA A 8 2.58 6.01 10.01
C ALA A 8 3.82 6.87 9.71
N VAL A 9 4.56 6.50 8.70
CA VAL A 9 5.74 7.24 8.26
C VAL A 9 5.68 7.48 6.76
N VAL A 10 6.11 8.66 6.34
CA VAL A 10 6.22 9.05 4.93
C VAL A 10 7.66 9.41 4.63
N GLY A 11 8.21 8.84 3.60
CA GLY A 11 9.59 9.12 3.19
C GLY A 11 9.95 8.41 1.90
N ASN A 12 11.23 8.43 1.57
CA ASN A 12 11.75 7.82 0.36
C ASN A 12 12.57 6.57 0.68
N LEU A 13 12.48 5.57 -0.17
CA LEU A 13 13.32 4.38 -0.04
C LEU A 13 14.78 4.72 -0.32
N THR A 14 15.68 4.30 0.56
CA THR A 14 17.12 4.53 0.44
C THR A 14 17.80 3.54 -0.51
N GLY A 15 17.16 2.40 -0.77
CA GLY A 15 17.60 1.34 -1.64
C GLY A 15 16.42 0.51 -2.11
N ASP A 16 16.67 -0.42 -3.03
CA ASP A 16 15.65 -1.37 -3.45
C ASP A 16 15.27 -2.30 -2.29
N PRO A 17 13.97 -2.66 -2.14
CA PRO A 17 13.57 -3.65 -1.16
C PRO A 17 14.26 -4.99 -1.37
N GLU A 18 14.80 -5.55 -0.31
CA GLU A 18 15.48 -6.84 -0.32
C GLU A 18 14.50 -7.95 0.06
N LEU A 19 14.12 -8.78 -0.91
CA LEU A 19 13.25 -9.93 -0.69
C LEU A 19 14.07 -11.14 -0.24
N LYS A 20 13.69 -11.73 0.88
CA LYS A 20 14.25 -12.96 1.42
C LYS A 20 13.14 -13.95 1.75
N PHE A 21 13.52 -15.23 1.79
CA PHE A 21 12.62 -16.29 2.26
C PHE A 21 13.20 -16.93 3.52
N THR A 22 12.35 -17.09 4.53
CA THR A 22 12.72 -17.82 5.75
C THR A 22 12.86 -19.32 5.47
N PRO A 23 13.52 -20.09 6.36
CA PRO A 23 13.57 -21.55 6.24
C PRO A 23 12.18 -22.21 6.18
N SER A 24 11.17 -21.60 6.75
CA SER A 24 9.76 -22.03 6.67
C SER A 24 9.07 -21.65 5.35
N GLY A 25 9.75 -20.93 4.44
CA GLY A 25 9.22 -20.50 3.15
C GLY A 25 8.44 -19.20 3.17
N ALA A 26 8.40 -18.49 4.28
CA ALA A 26 7.73 -17.19 4.36
C ALA A 26 8.58 -16.09 3.71
N ALA A 27 7.98 -15.28 2.82
CA ALA A 27 8.62 -14.13 2.23
C ALA A 27 8.71 -12.97 3.23
N VAL A 28 9.83 -12.28 3.25
CA VAL A 28 10.04 -11.02 3.97
C VAL A 28 10.79 -10.05 3.07
N ALA A 29 10.31 -8.83 2.96
CA ALA A 29 11.01 -7.74 2.30
C ALA A 29 11.52 -6.74 3.34
N ASN A 30 12.80 -6.43 3.27
CA ASN A 30 13.45 -5.45 4.12
C ASN A 30 13.81 -4.21 3.29
N PHE A 31 13.51 -3.04 3.82
CA PHE A 31 13.82 -1.77 3.20
C PHE A 31 14.00 -0.69 4.26
N THR A 32 14.59 0.43 3.88
CA THR A 32 14.79 1.57 4.77
C THR A 32 14.11 2.80 4.18
N ILE A 33 13.32 3.48 5.00
CA ILE A 33 12.66 4.74 4.66
C ILE A 33 13.47 5.89 5.25
N ALA A 34 13.84 6.84 4.41
CA ALA A 34 14.41 8.13 4.82
C ALA A 34 13.30 9.18 4.88
N SER A 35 13.02 9.66 6.06
CA SER A 35 12.05 10.74 6.29
C SER A 35 12.78 11.99 6.75
N THR A 36 12.79 13.03 5.90
CA THR A 36 13.46 14.29 6.18
C THR A 36 12.43 15.38 6.41
N PRO A 37 12.33 15.94 7.62
CA PRO A 37 11.48 17.08 7.88
C PRO A 37 12.04 18.33 7.20
N ARG A 38 11.19 19.19 6.70
CA ARG A 38 11.58 20.50 6.19
C ARG A 38 11.03 21.59 7.10
N THR A 39 11.91 22.50 7.50
CA THR A 39 11.60 23.63 8.36
C THR A 39 11.81 24.91 7.60
N PHE A 40 10.87 25.83 7.71
CA PHE A 40 11.02 27.15 7.11
C PHE A 40 11.84 28.05 8.03
N ASP A 41 12.98 28.52 7.55
CA ASP A 41 13.84 29.49 8.26
C ASP A 41 13.37 30.91 7.95
N LYS A 42 12.78 31.55 8.94
CA LYS A 42 12.27 32.94 8.81
C LYS A 42 13.39 34.00 8.63
N GLN A 43 14.61 33.66 9.05
CA GLN A 43 15.74 34.62 8.93
C GLN A 43 16.30 34.66 7.51
N THR A 44 16.42 33.48 6.87
CA THR A 44 16.92 33.39 5.48
C THR A 44 15.79 33.34 4.46
N ASN A 45 14.53 33.22 4.91
CA ASN A 45 13.33 33.06 4.07
C ASN A 45 13.41 31.85 3.12
N GLU A 46 14.04 30.78 3.60
CA GLU A 46 14.27 29.55 2.85
C GLU A 46 13.79 28.31 3.61
N TRP A 47 13.44 27.28 2.84
CA TRP A 47 13.17 25.96 3.40
C TRP A 47 14.46 25.18 3.59
N LYS A 48 14.75 24.76 4.82
CA LYS A 48 15.90 23.94 5.16
C LYS A 48 15.47 22.53 5.51
N ASP A 49 16.27 21.57 5.09
CA ASP A 49 16.09 20.17 5.49
C ASP A 49 16.63 19.97 6.91
N GLY A 50 15.83 19.32 7.75
CA GLY A 50 16.25 18.91 9.08
C GLY A 50 16.97 17.57 9.07
N ASP A 51 17.19 17.02 10.26
CA ASP A 51 17.82 15.72 10.42
C ASP A 51 16.94 14.61 9.83
N THR A 52 17.53 13.76 9.02
CA THR A 52 16.84 12.67 8.37
C THR A 52 16.67 11.47 9.32
N LEU A 53 15.44 11.03 9.49
CA LEU A 53 15.15 9.77 10.14
C LEU A 53 15.31 8.61 9.15
N PHE A 54 16.20 7.67 9.45
CA PHE A 54 16.33 6.41 8.73
C PHE A 54 15.66 5.30 9.51
N LEU A 55 14.54 4.80 9.01
CA LEU A 55 13.75 3.77 9.69
C LEU A 55 13.82 2.47 8.90
N ARG A 56 14.33 1.42 9.53
CA ARG A 56 14.34 0.07 8.98
C ARG A 56 12.93 -0.50 9.03
N CYS A 57 12.49 -1.08 7.94
CA CYS A 57 11.17 -1.62 7.76
C CYS A 57 11.24 -3.07 7.31
N SER A 58 10.32 -3.88 7.78
CA SER A 58 10.10 -5.24 7.31
C SER A 58 8.62 -5.47 7.04
N ILE A 59 8.32 -6.15 5.94
CA ILE A 59 6.96 -6.57 5.59
C ILE A 59 6.98 -8.04 5.19
N TRP A 60 5.93 -8.77 5.49
CA TRP A 60 5.90 -10.22 5.40
C TRP A 60 4.89 -10.74 4.39
N ARG A 61 5.12 -11.98 3.93
CA ARG A 61 4.21 -12.79 3.09
C ARG A 61 4.00 -12.19 1.70
N GLU A 62 2.79 -12.26 1.19
CA GLU A 62 2.43 -11.79 -0.14
C GLU A 62 2.74 -10.30 -0.35
N ALA A 63 2.50 -9.47 0.66
CA ALA A 63 2.84 -8.06 0.62
C ALA A 63 4.35 -7.82 0.43
N ALA A 64 5.21 -8.69 0.96
CA ALA A 64 6.67 -8.61 0.74
C ALA A 64 7.05 -8.83 -0.73
N GLU A 65 6.43 -9.80 -1.39
CA GLU A 65 6.65 -10.05 -2.82
C GLU A 65 6.16 -8.88 -3.67
N ASN A 66 4.98 -8.34 -3.36
CA ASN A 66 4.41 -7.18 -4.06
C ASN A 66 5.28 -5.93 -3.89
N VAL A 67 5.83 -5.70 -2.71
CA VAL A 67 6.75 -4.59 -2.42
C VAL A 67 8.03 -4.73 -3.24
N ALA A 68 8.63 -5.91 -3.27
CA ALA A 68 9.85 -6.16 -4.03
C ALA A 68 9.66 -5.98 -5.53
N GLU A 69 8.47 -6.29 -6.04
CA GLU A 69 8.12 -6.12 -7.46
C GLU A 69 7.81 -4.66 -7.82
N SER A 70 7.20 -3.91 -6.90
CA SER A 70 6.59 -2.61 -7.19
C SER A 70 7.43 -1.41 -6.80
N LEU A 71 8.23 -1.52 -5.73
CA LEU A 71 8.97 -0.40 -5.15
C LEU A 71 10.46 -0.49 -5.45
N THR A 72 11.06 0.65 -5.74
CA THR A 72 12.49 0.79 -6.03
C THR A 72 13.10 1.92 -5.21
N LYS A 73 14.44 1.97 -5.19
CA LYS A 73 15.19 3.07 -4.58
C LYS A 73 14.65 4.43 -5.02
N GLY A 74 14.48 5.32 -4.07
CA GLY A 74 14.00 6.69 -4.31
C GLY A 74 12.48 6.85 -4.36
N THR A 75 11.71 5.75 -4.43
CA THR A 75 10.26 5.82 -4.39
C THR A 75 9.78 6.41 -3.07
N ARG A 76 8.94 7.45 -3.15
CA ARG A 76 8.26 8.00 -1.98
C ARG A 76 7.11 7.10 -1.59
N VAL A 77 7.09 6.68 -0.33
CA VAL A 77 6.10 5.74 0.20
C VAL A 77 5.43 6.27 1.46
N ILE A 78 4.25 5.76 1.72
CA ILE A 78 3.54 5.87 2.99
C ILE A 78 3.51 4.47 3.58
N ALA A 79 4.02 4.29 4.78
CA ALA A 79 4.02 3.02 5.47
C ALA A 79 3.37 3.16 6.85
N GLN A 80 2.56 2.19 7.20
CA GLN A 80 1.94 2.06 8.51
C GLN A 80 2.30 0.71 9.10
N GLY A 81 2.58 0.67 10.39
CA GLY A 81 2.91 -0.58 11.06
C GLY A 81 3.24 -0.38 12.53
N ARG A 82 3.72 -1.43 13.13
CA ARG A 82 4.10 -1.47 14.55
C ARG A 82 5.56 -1.11 14.72
N LEU A 83 5.83 -0.12 15.57
CA LEU A 83 7.18 0.23 15.97
C LEU A 83 7.65 -0.77 17.03
N VAL A 84 8.73 -1.47 16.77
CA VAL A 84 9.31 -2.46 17.68
C VAL A 84 10.76 -2.15 17.95
N GLN A 85 11.19 -2.42 19.17
CA GLN A 85 12.57 -2.29 19.59
C GLN A 85 13.13 -3.67 19.90
N ARG A 86 14.28 -3.98 19.30
CA ARG A 86 15.04 -5.20 19.58
C ARG A 86 16.41 -4.86 20.14
N SER A 87 16.83 -5.65 21.12
CA SER A 87 18.20 -5.59 21.64
C SER A 87 18.93 -6.87 21.29
N TYR A 88 20.16 -6.75 20.84
CA TYR A 88 21.04 -7.86 20.56
C TYR A 88 22.45 -7.55 21.02
N ASP A 89 23.20 -8.60 21.35
CA ASP A 89 24.61 -8.48 21.75
C ASP A 89 25.50 -8.64 20.52
N LYS A 90 26.36 -7.65 20.29
CA LYS A 90 27.39 -7.68 19.25
C LYS A 90 28.72 -7.26 19.87
N ASP A 91 29.73 -8.12 19.75
CA ASP A 91 31.09 -7.87 20.26
C ASP A 91 31.14 -7.51 21.76
N GLY A 92 30.27 -8.14 22.58
CA GLY A 92 30.18 -7.89 24.02
C GLY A 92 29.39 -6.63 24.39
N GLU A 93 28.88 -5.87 23.41
CA GLU A 93 28.05 -4.70 23.62
C GLU A 93 26.59 -4.96 23.30
N LYS A 94 25.71 -4.52 24.18
CA LYS A 94 24.27 -4.55 23.93
C LYS A 94 23.87 -3.42 23.00
N ARG A 95 23.37 -3.78 21.82
CA ARG A 95 22.87 -2.82 20.83
C ARG A 95 21.36 -2.88 20.74
N THR A 96 20.76 -1.72 20.62
CA THR A 96 19.31 -1.57 20.47
C THR A 96 18.99 -1.03 19.08
N VAL A 97 18.04 -1.66 18.41
CA VAL A 97 17.56 -1.25 17.08
C VAL A 97 16.04 -1.06 17.15
N VAL A 98 15.58 0.06 16.60
CA VAL A 98 14.17 0.34 16.42
C VAL A 98 13.80 0.06 14.98
N GLU A 99 12.77 -0.73 14.75
CA GLU A 99 12.33 -1.17 13.44
C GLU A 99 10.81 -1.02 13.31
N LEU A 100 10.33 -0.83 12.09
CA LEU A 100 8.91 -0.81 11.78
C LEU A 100 8.51 -2.15 11.15
N GLN A 101 7.64 -2.88 11.83
CA GLN A 101 6.95 -4.03 11.24
C GLN A 101 5.75 -3.50 10.47
N VAL A 102 5.91 -3.42 9.15
CA VAL A 102 4.95 -2.79 8.27
C VAL A 102 3.74 -3.70 8.07
N GLU A 103 2.56 -3.12 8.19
CA GLU A 103 1.28 -3.76 7.89
C GLU A 103 0.74 -3.30 6.54
N GLU A 104 0.84 -1.98 6.27
CA GLU A 104 0.42 -1.38 5.01
C GLU A 104 1.51 -0.47 4.47
N VAL A 105 1.76 -0.56 3.17
CA VAL A 105 2.69 0.31 2.45
C VAL A 105 2.22 0.54 1.03
N GLY A 106 2.44 1.73 0.53
CA GLY A 106 2.14 2.07 -0.84
C GLY A 106 2.94 3.28 -1.32
N PRO A 107 3.02 3.49 -2.63
CA PRO A 107 3.64 4.68 -3.18
C PRO A 107 2.81 5.92 -2.84
N SER A 108 3.49 7.01 -2.51
CA SER A 108 2.85 8.31 -2.33
C SER A 108 2.56 8.94 -3.69
N LEU A 109 1.33 9.37 -3.92
CA LEU A 109 0.91 10.03 -5.16
C LEU A 109 1.09 11.56 -5.13
N LYS A 110 1.78 12.08 -4.11
CA LYS A 110 1.99 13.53 -4.01
C LYS A 110 2.78 14.11 -5.18
N TYR A 111 3.75 13.35 -5.69
CA TYR A 111 4.63 13.77 -6.79
C TYR A 111 4.74 12.75 -7.92
N ALA A 112 3.93 11.71 -7.89
CA ALA A 112 3.97 10.61 -8.85
C ALA A 112 2.58 10.05 -9.11
N THR A 113 2.45 9.31 -10.19
CA THR A 113 1.26 8.52 -10.51
C THR A 113 1.57 7.04 -10.34
N ALA A 114 0.58 6.22 -10.06
CA ALA A 114 0.73 4.78 -9.97
C ALA A 114 -0.42 4.08 -10.70
N LYS A 115 -0.08 3.00 -11.41
CA LYS A 115 -1.05 2.09 -12.00
C LYS A 115 -1.14 0.84 -11.10
N VAL A 116 -2.34 0.57 -10.60
CA VAL A 116 -2.56 -0.56 -9.70
C VAL A 116 -3.03 -1.77 -10.49
N THR A 117 -2.33 -2.89 -10.28
CA THR A 117 -2.72 -4.20 -10.80
C THR A 117 -3.00 -5.11 -9.61
N ARG A 118 -4.17 -5.71 -9.58
CA ARG A 118 -4.54 -6.61 -8.48
C ARG A 118 -3.70 -7.89 -8.55
N SER A 119 -3.09 -8.26 -7.43
CA SER A 119 -2.40 -9.54 -7.30
C SER A 119 -3.40 -10.70 -7.31
N THR A 120 -3.15 -11.71 -8.15
CA THR A 120 -4.00 -12.90 -8.29
C THR A 120 -3.49 -14.10 -7.49
N LYS A 121 -2.36 -13.97 -6.79
CA LYS A 121 -1.77 -15.00 -5.95
C LYS A 121 -2.54 -15.20 -4.63
N GLY A 122 -3.72 -15.72 -4.67
CA GLY A 122 -4.44 -15.94 -3.42
C GLY A 122 -5.74 -16.71 -3.52
N ASN A 123 -6.13 -17.19 -4.70
CA ASN A 123 -7.36 -17.96 -4.81
C ASN A 123 -7.24 -19.11 -5.82
N ALA A 124 -6.33 -20.04 -5.55
CA ALA A 124 -6.40 -21.38 -6.12
C ALA A 124 -7.31 -22.25 -5.26
N THR A 125 -8.56 -21.84 -5.14
CA THR A 125 -9.62 -22.77 -4.73
C THR A 125 -10.08 -23.44 -6.00
N SER A 126 -9.81 -24.73 -6.08
CA SER A 126 -10.28 -25.69 -7.04
C SER A 126 -11.73 -25.45 -7.45
N SER A 127 -11.96 -24.95 -8.66
CA SER A 127 -13.25 -25.14 -9.31
C SER A 127 -13.24 -26.52 -9.97
N GLY A 128 -13.71 -27.51 -9.21
CA GLY A 128 -14.14 -28.76 -9.78
C GLY A 128 -15.22 -28.50 -10.80
N GLY A 129 -14.98 -28.96 -12.02
CA GLY A 129 -15.90 -28.83 -13.13
C GLY A 129 -17.21 -29.51 -12.84
N PHE A 130 -18.28 -28.75 -12.85
CA PHE A 130 -19.62 -29.28 -13.11
C PHE A 130 -20.02 -28.90 -14.51
N ASN A 131 -19.78 -29.86 -15.39
CA ASN A 131 -20.33 -29.88 -16.73
C ASN A 131 -21.86 -30.08 -16.58
N ARG A 132 -22.65 -29.03 -16.70
CA ARG A 132 -24.09 -29.14 -16.86
C ARG A 132 -24.46 -28.80 -18.30
N ARG A 133 -24.84 -29.87 -18.97
CA ARG A 133 -25.50 -29.83 -20.27
C ARG A 133 -26.73 -28.94 -20.20
N THR A 134 -26.82 -28.00 -21.13
CA THR A 134 -28.01 -27.24 -21.46
C THR A 134 -29.03 -28.14 -22.14
N PRO A 135 -30.31 -28.07 -21.77
CA PRO A 135 -31.39 -28.33 -22.72
C PRO A 135 -31.89 -27.00 -23.24
N ALA A 136 -31.94 -26.90 -24.56
CA ALA A 136 -32.65 -25.87 -25.28
C ALA A 136 -34.14 -25.90 -24.92
N ASN A 137 -34.71 -24.75 -24.58
CA ASN A 137 -36.12 -24.52 -24.82
C ASN A 137 -36.37 -23.04 -25.12
N THR A 138 -36.95 -22.88 -26.27
CA THR A 138 -37.54 -21.66 -26.84
C THR A 138 -38.68 -21.16 -25.97
N GLY A 139 -38.70 -19.84 -25.71
CA GLY A 139 -39.82 -19.16 -25.07
C GLY A 139 -39.57 -17.65 -25.06
N ASP A 140 -40.06 -17.01 -26.10
CA ASP A 140 -40.24 -15.59 -26.30
C ASP A 140 -41.15 -15.00 -25.19
N TYR A 141 -40.62 -14.08 -24.39
CA TYR A 141 -41.44 -13.01 -23.76
C TYR A 141 -40.52 -11.81 -23.50
N GLY A 142 -40.82 -10.74 -24.22
CA GLY A 142 -40.21 -9.43 -24.02
C GLY A 142 -40.43 -8.89 -22.60
N GLN A 143 -39.36 -8.45 -22.01
CA GLN A 143 -39.41 -7.60 -20.82
C GLN A 143 -38.45 -6.44 -20.99
N ALA A 144 -39.02 -5.25 -20.90
CA ALA A 144 -38.32 -3.99 -21.00
C ALA A 144 -37.25 -3.85 -19.91
N PRO A 145 -36.14 -3.14 -20.18
CA PRO A 145 -35.10 -2.93 -19.19
C PRO A 145 -35.62 -2.03 -18.06
N ALA A 146 -35.37 -2.47 -16.84
CA ALA A 146 -35.62 -1.67 -15.66
C ALA A 146 -34.74 -0.42 -15.69
N SER A 147 -35.40 0.73 -15.59
CA SER A 147 -34.76 2.04 -15.51
C SER A 147 -33.91 2.17 -14.25
N ASP A 148 -32.70 2.60 -14.46
CA ASP A 148 -31.71 2.91 -13.44
C ASP A 148 -32.24 4.03 -12.52
N PRO A 149 -32.30 3.86 -11.18
CA PRO A 149 -32.88 4.86 -10.29
C PRO A 149 -32.05 6.13 -10.11
N TRP A 150 -30.90 6.25 -10.80
CA TRP A 150 -30.00 7.38 -10.68
C TRP A 150 -29.95 8.33 -11.87
N THR A 151 -30.79 8.13 -12.89
CA THR A 151 -30.95 9.10 -13.98
C THR A 151 -32.05 10.08 -13.64
N THR A 152 -31.73 11.13 -12.93
CA THR A 152 -32.57 12.33 -12.88
C THR A 152 -32.32 13.15 -14.14
N SER A 153 -33.22 13.04 -15.09
CA SER A 153 -33.34 13.97 -16.19
C SER A 153 -33.71 15.35 -15.67
N THR A 154 -32.81 16.29 -15.75
CA THR A 154 -33.10 17.70 -15.64
C THR A 154 -33.57 18.22 -17.00
N GLU A 155 -34.85 18.25 -17.21
CA GLU A 155 -35.46 19.05 -18.27
C GLU A 155 -35.96 20.38 -17.68
N GLY A 156 -35.37 21.44 -18.19
CA GLY A 156 -36.00 22.71 -18.50
C GLY A 156 -36.54 23.57 -17.37
N ALA A 157 -35.86 24.65 -17.09
CA ALA A 157 -36.53 25.95 -16.90
C ALA A 157 -35.56 27.07 -17.28
N SER A 158 -35.86 27.65 -18.40
CA SER A 158 -35.41 28.96 -18.83
C SER A 158 -35.94 30.02 -17.86
N GLY A 159 -35.12 30.99 -17.54
CA GLY A 159 -35.55 32.18 -16.85
C GLY A 159 -34.41 32.88 -16.13
N ALA A 160 -33.62 33.65 -16.84
CA ALA A 160 -32.97 34.82 -16.25
C ALA A 160 -34.03 35.87 -15.92
N PRO A 161 -33.84 36.80 -14.95
CA PRO A 161 -32.97 37.95 -15.20
C PRO A 161 -32.22 38.44 -13.94
N PHE A 162 -31.20 39.18 -14.26
CA PHE A 162 -30.34 40.02 -13.42
C PHE A 162 -29.19 39.32 -12.69
#